data_7d9cc1c8ee4cdfb2300c0e1e4a128872
#
_entry.id   7d9cc1c8ee4cdfb2300c0e1e4a128872
#
_cell.length_a   1.000
_cell.length_b   1.000
_cell.length_c   1.000
_cell.angle_alpha   90.00
_cell.angle_beta   90.00
_cell.angle_gamma   90.00
#
_symmetry.space_group_name_H-M   'P 1'
#
loop_
_entity.id
_entity.type
_entity.pdbx_description
1 polymer ?
#
loop_
_entity_poly.entity_id
_entity_poly.type
_entity_poly.pdbx_seq_one_letter_code
_entity_poly.pdbx_strand_id
1 'polypeptide(L)'
;MAKYKAYPEYKDSGVEWLGKIPNHWTTLAIKHVAQLNPSKSCIGIEKMKGMCSFIPMEKLKFNSLSVDDVKDVSDVYNGYTYFENEDILIAKVTPCFENKNMVVAHNLHNGIGFGSSEIYVLRCNDIINNDFLFYRLQEDNFMSIAEGAMTGAGGLKRVPSDILNNFKFGLPRIKEQSIIGFVE
;
A
#
# COMPACT_ATOMS: atom_id res chain seq x y z
N MET A 1 -4.24 -6.42 30.47
CA MET A 1 -4.91 -6.34 29.17
C MET A 1 -5.67 -5.03 29.11
N ALA A 2 -5.28 -4.12 28.21
CA ALA A 2 -6.05 -2.91 27.99
C ALA A 2 -7.40 -3.29 27.40
N LYS A 3 -8.47 -3.01 28.12
CA LYS A 3 -9.83 -3.31 27.68
C LYS A 3 -10.25 -2.20 26.73
N TYR A 4 -10.19 -2.43 25.42
CA TYR A 4 -10.66 -1.45 24.44
C TYR A 4 -12.12 -1.17 24.69
N LYS A 5 -12.45 0.14 24.83
CA LYS A 5 -13.80 0.58 25.02
C LYS A 5 -14.52 0.59 23.67
N ALA A 6 -15.62 -0.15 23.56
CA ALA A 6 -16.45 -0.12 22.35
C ALA A 6 -16.95 1.31 22.07
N TYR A 7 -17.11 1.65 20.79
CA TYR A 7 -17.72 2.92 20.40
C TYR A 7 -19.19 2.96 20.84
N PRO A 8 -19.71 4.16 21.18
CA PRO A 8 -21.08 4.27 21.73
C PRO A 8 -22.15 3.94 20.68
N GLU A 9 -21.90 4.23 19.40
CA GLU A 9 -22.88 4.07 18.34
C GLU A 9 -22.23 3.51 17.06
N TYR A 10 -22.99 2.69 16.35
CA TYR A 10 -22.61 2.06 15.10
C TYR A 10 -23.69 2.27 14.04
N LYS A 11 -23.27 2.31 12.77
CA LYS A 11 -24.15 2.33 11.59
C LYS A 11 -23.75 1.21 10.62
N ASP A 12 -24.66 0.86 9.73
CA ASP A 12 -24.37 0.00 8.60
C ASP A 12 -23.33 0.68 7.68
N SER A 13 -22.31 -0.06 7.28
CA SER A 13 -21.26 0.44 6.38
C SER A 13 -21.73 0.52 4.91
N GLY A 14 -22.80 -0.16 4.56
CA GLY A 14 -23.23 -0.39 3.17
C GLY A 14 -22.35 -1.39 2.41
N VAL A 15 -21.47 -2.11 3.11
CA VAL A 15 -20.56 -3.12 2.55
C VAL A 15 -20.75 -4.42 3.32
N GLU A 16 -21.18 -5.47 2.64
CA GLU A 16 -21.60 -6.75 3.24
C GLU A 16 -20.52 -7.33 4.17
N TRP A 17 -19.28 -7.47 3.68
CA TRP A 17 -18.18 -8.06 4.46
C TRP A 17 -17.71 -7.19 5.63
N LEU A 18 -17.94 -5.85 5.57
CA LEU A 18 -17.52 -4.91 6.62
C LEU A 18 -18.58 -4.78 7.73
N GLY A 19 -19.85 -5.02 7.42
CA GLY A 19 -20.95 -4.96 8.37
C GLY A 19 -21.14 -3.57 8.96
N LYS A 20 -21.07 -3.46 10.31
CA LYS A 20 -21.26 -2.21 11.04
C LYS A 20 -19.94 -1.52 11.35
N ILE A 21 -19.90 -0.21 11.19
CA ILE A 21 -18.77 0.66 11.55
C ILE A 21 -19.22 1.69 12.59
N PRO A 22 -18.28 2.29 13.37
CA PRO A 22 -18.60 3.40 14.26
C PRO A 22 -19.33 4.51 13.51
N ASN A 23 -20.32 5.14 14.16
CA ASN A 23 -21.22 6.09 13.50
C ASN A 23 -20.52 7.26 12.82
N HIS A 24 -19.38 7.72 13.37
CA HIS A 24 -18.58 8.83 12.86
C HIS A 24 -17.55 8.43 11.77
N TRP A 25 -17.39 7.13 11.49
CA TRP A 25 -16.54 6.67 10.40
C TRP A 25 -17.22 6.81 9.05
N THR A 26 -16.41 6.88 7.97
CA THR A 26 -16.90 6.93 6.58
C THR A 26 -16.45 5.69 5.84
N THR A 27 -17.31 5.11 5.00
CA THR A 27 -16.92 4.03 4.10
C THR A 27 -16.38 4.63 2.80
N LEU A 28 -15.14 4.32 2.45
CA LEU A 28 -14.48 4.79 1.22
C LEU A 28 -13.73 3.64 0.54
N ALA A 29 -13.55 3.74 -0.78
CA ALA A 29 -12.65 2.87 -1.53
C ALA A 29 -11.22 3.45 -1.55
N ILE A 30 -10.21 2.58 -1.69
CA ILE A 30 -8.79 2.99 -1.72
C ILE A 30 -8.53 4.11 -2.72
N LYS A 31 -9.12 4.05 -3.93
CA LYS A 31 -8.96 5.08 -4.96
C LYS A 31 -9.33 6.52 -4.54
N HIS A 32 -10.09 6.68 -3.46
CA HIS A 32 -10.47 8.00 -2.93
C HIS A 32 -9.46 8.54 -1.90
N VAL A 33 -8.59 7.70 -1.39
CA VAL A 33 -7.62 8.04 -0.34
C VAL A 33 -6.17 7.83 -0.75
N ALA A 34 -5.92 7.09 -1.83
CA ALA A 34 -4.58 6.85 -2.34
C ALA A 34 -4.56 6.74 -3.87
N GLN A 35 -3.47 7.18 -4.48
CA GLN A 35 -3.20 7.05 -5.89
C GLN A 35 -2.41 5.76 -6.15
N LEU A 36 -2.92 4.89 -7.02
CA LEU A 36 -2.22 3.69 -7.46
C LEU A 36 -1.19 4.04 -8.55
N ASN A 37 0.03 3.59 -8.39
CA ASN A 37 1.16 3.76 -9.30
C ASN A 37 1.34 5.23 -9.75
N PRO A 38 1.77 6.13 -8.86
CA PRO A 38 2.01 7.53 -9.19
C PRO A 38 2.92 7.68 -10.41
N SER A 39 2.66 8.72 -11.21
CA SER A 39 3.45 8.97 -12.43
C SER A 39 4.87 9.41 -12.11
N LYS A 40 5.86 8.85 -12.79
CA LYS A 40 7.27 9.30 -12.71
C LYS A 40 7.48 10.71 -13.29
N SER A 41 6.52 11.26 -14.03
CA SER A 41 6.58 12.66 -14.49
C SER A 41 6.57 13.69 -13.35
N CYS A 42 6.20 13.26 -12.13
CA CYS A 42 6.26 14.07 -10.92
C CYS A 42 7.68 14.22 -10.34
N ILE A 43 8.67 13.46 -10.84
CA ILE A 43 10.05 13.53 -10.35
C ILE A 43 10.65 14.88 -10.75
N GLY A 44 11.15 15.65 -9.76
CA GLY A 44 11.85 16.91 -10.02
C GLY A 44 13.14 16.70 -10.81
N ILE A 45 13.49 17.71 -11.64
CA ILE A 45 14.65 17.67 -12.56
C ILE A 45 15.95 17.34 -11.83
N GLU A 46 16.14 17.84 -10.62
CA GLU A 46 17.33 17.57 -9.79
C GLU A 46 17.44 16.08 -9.43
N LYS A 47 16.33 15.45 -9.04
CA LYS A 47 16.28 14.02 -8.72
C LYS A 47 16.46 13.14 -9.96
N MET A 48 16.02 13.59 -11.12
CA MET A 48 16.16 12.88 -12.40
C MET A 48 17.62 12.67 -12.82
N LYS A 49 18.52 13.57 -12.39
CA LYS A 49 19.97 13.51 -12.68
C LYS A 49 20.77 12.83 -11.57
N GLY A 50 20.10 12.31 -10.57
CA GLY A 50 20.73 11.75 -9.37
C GLY A 50 20.61 10.23 -9.27
N MET A 51 20.99 9.75 -8.11
CA MET A 51 20.89 8.35 -7.71
C MET A 51 19.56 8.08 -7.01
N CYS A 52 19.11 6.82 -7.05
CA CYS A 52 17.91 6.36 -6.36
C CYS A 52 18.12 4.96 -5.77
N SER A 53 17.27 4.57 -4.82
CA SER A 53 17.22 3.18 -4.37
C SER A 53 16.64 2.27 -5.46
N PHE A 54 17.25 1.10 -5.65
CA PHE A 54 16.75 0.07 -6.57
C PHE A 54 16.26 -1.15 -5.80
N ILE A 55 14.99 -1.54 -6.03
CA ILE A 55 14.31 -2.58 -5.27
C ILE A 55 13.83 -3.70 -6.20
N PRO A 56 14.66 -4.72 -6.45
CA PRO A 56 14.17 -5.94 -7.06
C PRO A 56 13.21 -6.66 -6.10
N MET A 57 12.37 -7.58 -6.63
CA MET A 57 11.29 -8.21 -5.88
C MET A 57 11.77 -8.92 -4.60
N GLU A 58 12.94 -9.54 -4.63
CA GLU A 58 13.51 -10.25 -3.49
C GLU A 58 13.83 -9.38 -2.27
N LYS A 59 13.95 -8.07 -2.46
CA LYS A 59 14.20 -7.08 -1.38
C LYS A 59 12.93 -6.56 -0.72
N LEU A 60 11.75 -6.82 -1.31
CA LEU A 60 10.46 -6.51 -0.72
C LEU A 60 9.93 -7.73 0.05
N LYS A 61 9.81 -7.60 1.37
CA LYS A 61 9.30 -8.63 2.27
C LYS A 61 8.17 -8.05 3.13
N PHE A 62 7.55 -8.91 3.94
CA PHE A 62 6.55 -8.46 4.91
C PHE A 62 7.17 -7.45 5.88
N ASN A 63 6.63 -6.23 5.88
CA ASN A 63 7.08 -5.11 6.72
C ASN A 63 8.60 -4.86 6.71
N SER A 64 9.27 -5.19 5.60
CA SER A 64 10.72 -5.06 5.46
C SER A 64 11.14 -4.71 4.04
N LEU A 65 12.01 -3.73 3.90
CA LEU A 65 12.57 -3.27 2.64
C LEU A 65 14.09 -3.12 2.75
N SER A 66 14.84 -3.84 1.92
CA SER A 66 16.29 -3.67 1.82
C SER A 66 16.59 -2.58 0.81
N VAL A 67 17.21 -1.48 1.26
CA VAL A 67 17.51 -0.27 0.45
C VAL A 67 19.00 -0.10 0.15
N ASP A 68 19.74 -1.21 0.15
CA ASP A 68 21.21 -1.27 0.02
C ASP A 68 21.72 -1.16 -1.42
N ASP A 69 20.84 -1.23 -2.44
CA ASP A 69 21.19 -1.10 -3.85
C ASP A 69 20.82 0.30 -4.36
N VAL A 70 21.80 0.97 -4.95
CA VAL A 70 21.66 2.36 -5.44
C VAL A 70 22.08 2.41 -6.90
N LYS A 71 21.26 3.04 -7.76
CA LYS A 71 21.51 3.18 -9.20
C LYS A 71 21.25 4.59 -9.69
N ASP A 72 21.81 4.95 -10.83
CA ASP A 72 21.43 6.16 -11.54
C ASP A 72 19.96 6.08 -11.98
N VAL A 73 19.23 7.18 -11.79
CA VAL A 73 17.82 7.26 -12.22
C VAL A 73 17.69 6.97 -13.72
N SER A 74 18.64 7.43 -14.53
CA SER A 74 18.65 7.19 -15.98
C SER A 74 18.64 5.72 -16.37
N ASP A 75 19.28 4.85 -15.56
CA ASP A 75 19.39 3.42 -15.84
C ASP A 75 18.10 2.65 -15.53
N VAL A 76 17.31 3.16 -14.57
CA VAL A 76 16.11 2.49 -14.07
C VAL A 76 14.81 3.20 -14.41
N TYR A 77 14.87 4.39 -14.97
CA TYR A 77 13.67 5.17 -15.31
C TYR A 77 12.69 4.42 -16.21
N ASN A 78 13.22 3.69 -17.19
CA ASN A 78 12.41 2.87 -18.08
C ASN A 78 12.32 1.42 -17.58
N GLY A 79 11.11 0.85 -17.61
CA GLY A 79 10.90 -0.57 -17.30
C GLY A 79 10.66 -0.90 -15.82
N TYR A 80 10.87 0.06 -14.90
CA TYR A 80 10.70 -0.15 -13.46
C TYR A 80 9.61 0.74 -12.88
N THR A 81 9.02 0.29 -11.76
CA THR A 81 7.98 1.01 -11.03
C THR A 81 8.60 2.07 -10.11
N TYR A 82 8.14 3.30 -10.22
CA TYR A 82 8.58 4.44 -9.42
C TYR A 82 7.81 4.57 -8.11
N PHE A 83 8.50 4.96 -7.04
CA PHE A 83 7.91 5.29 -5.74
C PHE A 83 8.80 6.26 -4.96
N GLU A 84 8.24 6.82 -3.90
CA GLU A 84 8.92 7.74 -2.97
C GLU A 84 8.84 7.23 -1.53
N ASN A 85 9.57 7.90 -0.62
CA ASN A 85 9.36 7.71 0.82
C ASN A 85 7.88 7.91 1.15
N GLU A 86 7.39 7.15 2.13
CA GLU A 86 6.01 7.13 2.61
C GLU A 86 5.00 6.47 1.66
N ASP A 87 5.39 6.05 0.45
CA ASP A 87 4.54 5.22 -0.39
C ASP A 87 4.43 3.79 0.16
N ILE A 88 3.24 3.17 0.02
CA ILE A 88 3.04 1.76 0.34
C ILE A 88 3.38 0.93 -0.89
N LEU A 89 4.33 0.01 -0.74
CA LEU A 89 4.72 -0.95 -1.76
C LEU A 89 4.04 -2.30 -1.51
N ILE A 90 3.45 -2.89 -2.54
CA ILE A 90 2.72 -4.17 -2.46
C ILE A 90 3.17 -5.06 -3.60
N ALA A 91 3.74 -6.22 -3.31
CA ALA A 91 3.95 -7.24 -4.32
C ALA A 91 2.60 -7.72 -4.86
N LYS A 92 2.39 -7.72 -6.18
CA LYS A 92 1.11 -8.11 -6.79
C LYS A 92 1.08 -9.54 -7.32
N VAL A 93 2.18 -10.26 -7.26
CA VAL A 93 2.41 -11.56 -7.94
C VAL A 93 2.58 -12.70 -6.93
N THR A 94 2.11 -13.91 -7.30
CA THR A 94 2.34 -15.17 -6.56
C THR A 94 3.84 -15.52 -6.49
N PRO A 95 4.37 -16.02 -5.35
CA PRO A 95 3.72 -16.16 -4.04
C PRO A 95 3.91 -14.93 -3.14
N CYS A 96 4.49 -13.86 -3.67
CA CYS A 96 4.90 -12.70 -2.88
C CYS A 96 3.69 -11.96 -2.27
N PHE A 97 2.56 -11.88 -2.99
CA PHE A 97 1.35 -11.26 -2.47
C PHE A 97 0.77 -12.07 -1.30
N GLU A 98 0.61 -13.37 -1.45
CA GLU A 98 0.07 -14.28 -0.43
C GLU A 98 0.95 -14.30 0.84
N ASN A 99 2.25 -14.07 0.67
CA ASN A 99 3.20 -13.89 1.77
C ASN A 99 3.14 -12.50 2.42
N LYS A 100 2.18 -11.65 1.99
CA LYS A 100 2.03 -10.26 2.45
C LYS A 100 3.32 -9.43 2.27
N ASN A 101 4.08 -9.66 1.18
CA ASN A 101 5.25 -8.86 0.87
C ASN A 101 4.81 -7.44 0.51
N MET A 102 4.72 -6.60 1.52
CA MET A 102 4.34 -5.19 1.45
C MET A 102 4.98 -4.40 2.58
N VAL A 103 5.19 -3.12 2.36
CA VAL A 103 5.87 -2.22 3.32
C VAL A 103 5.53 -0.77 3.03
N VAL A 104 5.60 0.10 4.03
CA VAL A 104 5.72 1.55 3.83
C VAL A 104 7.19 1.87 3.56
N ALA A 105 7.50 2.50 2.43
CA ALA A 105 8.87 2.79 2.03
C ALA A 105 9.47 3.93 2.86
N HIS A 106 10.65 3.69 3.42
CA HIS A 106 11.40 4.68 4.19
C HIS A 106 12.89 4.64 3.82
N ASN A 107 13.60 5.70 4.12
CA ASN A 107 15.06 5.80 3.98
C ASN A 107 15.58 5.54 2.56
N LEU A 108 14.78 5.85 1.55
CA LEU A 108 15.22 5.75 0.16
C LEU A 108 16.31 6.77 -0.16
N HIS A 109 17.27 6.39 -0.98
CA HIS A 109 18.31 7.31 -1.46
C HIS A 109 17.66 8.47 -2.25
N ASN A 110 17.95 9.71 -1.89
CA ASN A 110 17.28 10.92 -2.39
C ASN A 110 15.75 10.92 -2.23
N GLY A 111 15.19 10.07 -1.36
CA GLY A 111 13.76 9.94 -1.12
C GLY A 111 12.98 9.27 -2.26
N ILE A 112 13.65 8.69 -3.26
CA ILE A 112 13.02 8.04 -4.41
C ILE A 112 13.57 6.64 -4.64
N GLY A 113 12.73 5.79 -5.23
CA GLY A 113 13.08 4.43 -5.59
C GLY A 113 12.45 3.98 -6.89
N PHE A 114 13.08 2.98 -7.49
CA PHE A 114 12.56 2.23 -8.62
C PHE A 114 12.65 0.74 -8.30
N GLY A 115 11.65 -0.02 -8.66
CA GLY A 115 11.61 -1.44 -8.34
C GLY A 115 10.92 -2.27 -9.41
N SER A 116 10.77 -3.55 -9.13
CA SER A 116 10.13 -4.51 -10.01
C SER A 116 8.78 -4.00 -10.54
N SER A 117 8.48 -4.26 -11.80
CA SER A 117 7.17 -4.00 -12.40
C SER A 117 6.03 -4.84 -11.76
N GLU A 118 6.39 -5.82 -10.93
CA GLU A 118 5.45 -6.65 -10.15
C GLU A 118 5.12 -6.04 -8.78
N ILE A 119 5.47 -4.77 -8.54
CA ILE A 119 5.11 -4.00 -7.35
C ILE A 119 4.00 -3.02 -7.69
N TYR A 120 2.94 -2.98 -6.88
CA TYR A 120 2.00 -1.86 -6.82
C TYR A 120 2.49 -0.82 -5.83
N VAL A 121 2.26 0.44 -6.13
CA VAL A 121 2.58 1.59 -5.29
C VAL A 121 1.29 2.32 -4.95
N LEU A 122 1.03 2.55 -3.67
CA LEU A 122 -0.07 3.42 -3.20
C LEU A 122 0.51 4.66 -2.53
N ARG A 123 0.21 5.83 -3.07
CA ARG A 123 0.53 7.13 -2.48
C ARG A 123 -0.69 7.69 -1.80
N CYS A 124 -0.66 7.77 -0.48
CA CYS A 124 -1.74 8.31 0.33
C CYS A 124 -1.93 9.82 0.13
N ASN A 125 -3.17 10.29 0.21
CA ASN A 125 -3.48 11.71 0.31
C ASN A 125 -3.61 12.15 1.79
N ASP A 126 -3.98 13.41 2.02
CA ASP A 126 -3.96 14.04 3.35
C ASP A 126 -5.06 13.53 4.30
N ILE A 127 -6.03 12.75 3.82
CA ILE A 127 -7.13 12.25 4.67
C ILE A 127 -6.87 10.86 5.26
N ILE A 128 -5.80 10.20 4.83
CA ILE A 128 -5.43 8.88 5.33
C ILE A 128 -3.96 8.83 5.76
N ASN A 129 -3.73 8.20 6.91
CA ASN A 129 -2.39 7.85 7.37
C ASN A 129 -1.91 6.59 6.64
N ASN A 130 -0.67 6.59 6.12
CA ASN A 130 -0.11 5.48 5.36
C ASN A 130 0.04 4.19 6.21
N ASP A 131 0.44 4.29 7.47
CA ASP A 131 0.51 3.13 8.37
C ASP A 131 -0.89 2.55 8.62
N PHE A 132 -1.90 3.40 8.81
CA PHE A 132 -3.28 2.93 8.95
C PHE A 132 -3.73 2.15 7.72
N LEU A 133 -3.51 2.68 6.49
CA LEU A 133 -3.86 1.98 5.26
C LEU A 133 -3.05 0.68 5.13
N PHE A 134 -1.76 0.72 5.46
CA PHE A 134 -0.88 -0.44 5.43
C PHE A 134 -1.40 -1.59 6.31
N TYR A 135 -1.88 -1.30 7.52
CA TYR A 135 -2.49 -2.31 8.40
C TYR A 135 -3.81 -2.84 7.83
N ARG A 136 -4.66 -1.98 7.23
CA ARG A 136 -5.91 -2.40 6.58
C ARG A 136 -5.66 -3.39 5.43
N LEU A 137 -4.58 -3.22 4.69
CA LEU A 137 -4.18 -4.12 3.59
C LEU A 137 -3.67 -5.49 4.05
N GLN A 138 -3.34 -5.64 5.33
CA GLN A 138 -2.89 -6.92 5.91
C GLN A 138 -4.02 -7.75 6.50
N GLU A 139 -5.21 -7.17 6.62
CA GLU A 139 -6.37 -7.86 7.19
C GLU A 139 -6.86 -9.00 6.29
N ASP A 140 -7.34 -10.06 6.94
CA ASP A 140 -7.80 -11.25 6.25
C ASP A 140 -8.92 -10.98 5.23
N ASN A 141 -9.76 -9.98 5.48
CA ASN A 141 -10.80 -9.55 4.56
C ASN A 141 -10.24 -9.05 3.22
N PHE A 142 -9.24 -8.16 3.28
CA PHE A 142 -8.59 -7.67 2.06
C PHE A 142 -7.82 -8.81 1.38
N MET A 143 -7.02 -9.55 2.13
CA MET A 143 -6.21 -10.63 1.59
C MET A 143 -7.06 -11.69 0.90
N SER A 144 -8.13 -12.17 1.53
CA SER A 144 -9.01 -13.19 0.96
C SER A 144 -9.71 -12.71 -0.34
N ILE A 145 -10.17 -11.45 -0.36
CA ILE A 145 -10.79 -10.86 -1.56
C ILE A 145 -9.77 -10.75 -2.69
N ALA A 146 -8.59 -10.24 -2.40
CA ALA A 146 -7.54 -10.04 -3.40
C ALA A 146 -6.97 -11.37 -3.93
N GLU A 147 -6.71 -12.34 -3.07
CA GLU A 147 -6.25 -13.69 -3.45
C GLU A 147 -7.30 -14.41 -4.30
N GLY A 148 -8.58 -14.33 -3.90
CA GLY A 148 -9.69 -14.92 -4.65
C GLY A 148 -9.87 -14.32 -6.05
N ALA A 149 -9.44 -13.09 -6.27
CA ALA A 149 -9.52 -12.39 -7.55
C ALA A 149 -8.25 -12.53 -8.42
N MET A 150 -7.19 -13.15 -7.91
CA MET A 150 -5.94 -13.28 -8.66
C MET A 150 -6.11 -14.06 -9.95
N THR A 151 -5.56 -13.54 -11.05
CA THR A 151 -5.62 -14.13 -12.39
C THR A 151 -4.22 -14.37 -12.95
N GLY A 152 -4.08 -15.38 -13.80
CA GLY A 152 -2.84 -15.76 -14.44
C GLY A 152 -2.80 -17.23 -14.85
N ALA A 153 -1.69 -17.64 -15.46
CA ALA A 153 -1.48 -19.02 -15.92
C ALA A 153 -0.15 -19.56 -15.40
N GLY A 154 0.01 -20.89 -15.41
CA GLY A 154 1.27 -21.56 -15.08
C GLY A 154 1.75 -21.34 -13.64
N GLY A 155 0.84 -21.12 -12.69
CA GLY A 155 1.19 -20.87 -11.30
C GLY A 155 1.61 -19.42 -10.99
N LEU A 156 1.71 -18.57 -12.01
CA LEU A 156 2.03 -17.15 -11.86
C LEU A 156 0.74 -16.31 -11.97
N LYS A 157 0.17 -15.94 -10.83
CA LYS A 157 -1.04 -15.12 -10.73
C LYS A 157 -0.71 -13.71 -10.26
N ARG A 158 -1.59 -12.76 -10.58
CA ARG A 158 -1.47 -11.35 -10.16
C ARG A 158 -2.80 -10.85 -9.63
N VAL A 159 -2.74 -9.99 -8.62
CA VAL A 159 -3.90 -9.23 -8.13
C VAL A 159 -4.28 -8.19 -9.18
N PRO A 160 -5.53 -8.16 -9.67
CA PRO A 160 -5.98 -7.09 -10.56
C PRO A 160 -5.98 -5.73 -9.86
N SER A 161 -5.59 -4.68 -10.58
CA SER A 161 -5.50 -3.31 -10.03
C SER A 161 -6.85 -2.73 -9.57
N ASP A 162 -7.95 -3.12 -10.22
CA ASP A 162 -9.29 -2.70 -9.87
C ASP A 162 -9.76 -3.27 -8.52
N ILE A 163 -9.31 -4.46 -8.13
CA ILE A 163 -9.56 -5.02 -6.80
C ILE A 163 -8.95 -4.12 -5.73
N LEU A 164 -7.69 -3.71 -5.91
CA LEU A 164 -7.02 -2.80 -4.99
C LEU A 164 -7.71 -1.42 -4.94
N ASN A 165 -7.98 -0.83 -6.10
CA ASN A 165 -8.61 0.49 -6.21
C ASN A 165 -10.02 0.54 -5.61
N ASN A 166 -10.82 -0.51 -5.78
CA ASN A 166 -12.23 -0.52 -5.37
C ASN A 166 -12.47 -1.17 -4.01
N PHE A 167 -11.43 -1.68 -3.33
CA PHE A 167 -11.58 -2.20 -1.98
C PHE A 167 -12.08 -1.10 -1.03
N LYS A 168 -13.21 -1.36 -0.38
CA LYS A 168 -13.86 -0.43 0.55
C LYS A 168 -13.53 -0.79 1.99
N PHE A 169 -13.33 0.21 2.82
CA PHE A 169 -13.07 0.06 4.25
C PHE A 169 -13.63 1.22 5.06
N GLY A 170 -13.70 1.06 6.37
CA GLY A 170 -14.10 2.12 7.29
C GLY A 170 -12.94 3.06 7.57
N LEU A 171 -13.13 4.36 7.34
CA LEU A 171 -12.13 5.41 7.55
C LEU A 171 -12.48 6.23 8.80
N PRO A 172 -11.66 6.16 9.88
CA PRO A 172 -11.74 7.07 11.03
C PRO A 172 -11.25 8.48 10.67
N ARG A 173 -11.41 9.42 11.60
CA ARG A 173 -10.73 10.72 11.50
C ARG A 173 -9.21 10.53 11.60
N ILE A 174 -8.44 11.42 10.96
CA ILE A 174 -6.96 11.29 10.86
C ILE A 174 -6.25 11.10 12.22
N LYS A 175 -6.71 11.81 13.27
CA LYS A 175 -6.15 11.63 14.61
C LYS A 175 -6.41 10.26 15.22
N GLU A 176 -7.55 9.66 14.91
CA GLU A 176 -7.93 8.33 15.38
C GLU A 176 -7.14 7.24 14.61
N GLN A 177 -6.90 7.44 13.31
CA GLN A 177 -6.08 6.55 12.50
C GLN A 177 -4.68 6.35 13.11
N SER A 178 -4.05 7.44 13.57
CA SER A 178 -2.73 7.37 14.19
C SER A 178 -2.72 6.54 15.48
N ILE A 179 -3.81 6.58 16.26
CA ILE A 179 -3.92 5.77 17.48
C ILE A 179 -4.11 4.28 17.13
N ILE A 180 -4.93 3.97 16.13
CA ILE A 180 -5.20 2.60 15.69
C ILE A 180 -3.93 1.97 15.10
N GLY A 181 -3.15 2.73 14.32
CA GLY A 181 -1.91 2.26 13.70
C GLY A 181 -0.75 2.03 14.68
N PHE A 182 -0.84 2.49 15.94
CA PHE A 182 0.18 2.27 16.97
C PHE A 182 -0.13 1.15 17.97
N VAL A 183 -1.26 0.47 17.81
CA VAL A 183 -1.63 -0.64 18.69
C VAL A 183 -1.14 -1.95 18.08
N GLU A 184 0.09 -2.33 18.45
CA GLU A 184 0.63 -3.69 18.27
C GLU A 184 -0.05 -4.68 19.21
#